data_03a334d0ea0ee5ca867b328f985e92e4
#
_entry.id   03a334d0ea0ee5ca867b328f985e92e4
#
_cell.length_a   1.000
_cell.length_b   1.000
_cell.length_c   1.000
_cell.angle_alpha   90.00
_cell.angle_beta   90.00
_cell.angle_gamma   90.00
#
_symmetry.space_group_name_H-M   'P 1'
#
loop_
_entity.id
_entity.type
_entity.pdbx_description
1 polymer ?
#
loop_
_entity_poly.entity_id
_entity_poly.type
_entity_poly.pdbx_seq_one_letter_code
_entity_poly.pdbx_strand_id
1 'polypeptide(L)'
;YALYPDGYAFELRTKIAEHLGVKAEQLLFGSGLDEVIQMISRALLHEGTNVVMANPTFSQYHHHAVIEGAEVREVSLKDGIHDLDAMLEQVDEKTKIVWICNPNNPTGTYVEKQKLLSFLESVPKSALVIMDEAYY
;
A
#
# COMPACT_ATOMS: atom_id res chain seq x y z
N TYR A 1 32.68 8.54 -1.49
CA TYR A 1 31.78 9.09 -2.54
C TYR A 1 32.48 9.25 -3.91
N ALA A 2 33.55 8.49 -4.16
CA ALA A 2 34.28 8.56 -5.43
C ALA A 2 33.70 7.65 -6.53
N LEU A 3 32.74 6.80 -6.21
CA LEU A 3 32.11 5.88 -7.14
C LEU A 3 30.65 6.25 -7.38
N TYR A 4 30.17 5.99 -8.60
CA TYR A 4 28.72 6.04 -8.87
C TYR A 4 27.99 5.06 -7.98
N PRO A 5 26.83 5.44 -7.41
CA PRO A 5 26.05 4.51 -6.61
C PRO A 5 25.56 3.35 -7.48
N ASP A 6 25.51 2.16 -6.89
CA ASP A 6 24.87 0.99 -7.50
C ASP A 6 23.34 1.21 -7.54
N GLY A 7 22.79 1.39 -8.74
CA GLY A 7 21.34 1.60 -8.93
C GLY A 7 20.48 0.41 -8.50
N TYR A 8 21.06 -0.77 -8.37
CA TYR A 8 20.37 -1.96 -7.85
C TYR A 8 20.46 -2.09 -6.32
N ALA A 9 21.36 -1.31 -5.69
CA ALA A 9 21.63 -1.35 -4.24
C ALA A 9 21.91 -2.78 -3.72
N PHE A 10 22.73 -3.54 -4.45
CA PHE A 10 22.94 -4.98 -4.25
C PHE A 10 23.31 -5.34 -2.81
N GLU A 11 24.28 -4.65 -2.23
CA GLU A 11 24.76 -4.93 -0.88
C GLU A 11 23.69 -4.65 0.18
N LEU A 12 22.99 -3.51 0.08
CA LEU A 12 21.90 -3.14 0.98
C LEU A 12 20.73 -4.13 0.84
N ARG A 13 20.37 -4.47 -0.38
CA ARG A 13 19.29 -5.42 -0.70
C ARG A 13 19.55 -6.78 -0.08
N THR A 14 20.76 -7.30 -0.20
CA THR A 14 21.15 -8.58 0.38
C THR A 14 21.01 -8.57 1.89
N LYS A 15 21.54 -7.54 2.56
CA LYS A 15 21.47 -7.42 4.03
C LYS A 15 20.04 -7.31 4.55
N ILE A 16 19.20 -6.53 3.86
CA ILE A 16 17.78 -6.39 4.23
C ILE A 16 17.03 -7.71 4.01
N ALA A 17 17.26 -8.37 2.89
CA ALA A 17 16.66 -9.68 2.60
C ALA A 17 16.99 -10.72 3.68
N GLU A 18 18.24 -10.80 4.09
CA GLU A 18 18.69 -11.66 5.18
C GLU A 18 18.02 -11.31 6.51
N HIS A 19 17.96 -10.01 6.84
CA HIS A 19 17.33 -9.54 8.08
C HIS A 19 15.83 -9.86 8.15
N LEU A 20 15.12 -9.71 7.04
CA LEU A 20 13.67 -9.96 6.94
C LEU A 20 13.33 -11.43 6.64
N GLY A 21 14.29 -12.26 6.29
CA GLY A 21 14.04 -13.64 5.91
C GLY A 21 13.28 -13.79 4.58
N VAL A 22 13.47 -12.85 3.65
CA VAL A 22 12.85 -12.84 2.33
C VAL A 22 13.90 -12.95 1.23
N LYS A 23 13.46 -13.18 -0.02
CA LYS A 23 14.38 -13.17 -1.16
C LYS A 23 14.67 -11.73 -1.62
N ALA A 24 15.86 -11.50 -2.14
CA ALA A 24 16.28 -10.18 -2.63
C ALA A 24 15.33 -9.63 -3.73
N GLU A 25 14.79 -10.51 -4.57
CA GLU A 25 13.83 -10.16 -5.63
C GLU A 25 12.47 -9.70 -5.10
N GLN A 26 12.17 -9.95 -3.83
CA GLN A 26 10.93 -9.51 -3.18
C GLN A 26 11.05 -8.10 -2.60
N LEU A 27 12.21 -7.45 -2.74
CA LEU A 27 12.44 -6.10 -2.24
C LEU A 27 12.42 -5.08 -3.37
N LEU A 28 11.71 -4.00 -3.16
CA LEU A 28 11.69 -2.81 -4.00
C LEU A 28 12.16 -1.63 -3.16
N PHE A 29 13.08 -0.82 -3.70
CA PHE A 29 13.57 0.39 -3.06
C PHE A 29 13.16 1.63 -3.84
N GLY A 30 12.91 2.70 -3.10
CA GLY A 30 12.65 4.01 -3.65
C GLY A 30 13.26 5.10 -2.76
N SER A 31 13.19 6.33 -3.24
CA SER A 31 13.57 7.53 -2.49
C SER A 31 12.47 7.87 -1.48
N GLY A 32 12.37 7.06 -0.44
CA GLY A 32 11.30 7.11 0.54
C GLY A 32 10.02 6.41 0.07
N LEU A 33 9.02 6.42 0.97
CA LEU A 33 7.73 5.79 0.72
C LEU A 33 6.95 6.45 -0.43
N ASP A 34 7.04 7.77 -0.59
CA ASP A 34 6.33 8.49 -1.64
C ASP A 34 6.70 7.99 -3.04
N GLU A 35 7.98 7.73 -3.30
CA GLU A 35 8.39 7.16 -4.58
C GLU A 35 7.90 5.73 -4.77
N VAL A 36 7.87 4.92 -3.70
CA VAL A 36 7.32 3.56 -3.75
C VAL A 36 5.84 3.59 -4.08
N ILE A 37 5.06 4.48 -3.44
CA ILE A 37 3.63 4.68 -3.74
C ILE A 37 3.44 5.08 -5.21
N GLN A 38 4.25 6.02 -5.71
CA GLN A 38 4.22 6.45 -7.10
C GLN A 38 4.51 5.28 -8.06
N MET A 39 5.54 4.51 -7.80
CA MET A 39 5.92 3.36 -8.66
C MET A 39 4.80 2.31 -8.71
N ILE A 40 4.22 1.96 -7.57
CA ILE A 40 3.12 0.99 -7.49
C ILE A 40 1.89 1.52 -8.24
N SER A 41 1.52 2.78 -8.01
CA SER A 41 0.37 3.40 -8.67
C SER A 41 0.55 3.41 -10.18
N ARG A 42 1.70 3.81 -10.68
CA ARG A 42 2.02 3.80 -12.12
C ARG A 42 2.01 2.40 -12.74
N ALA A 43 2.43 1.41 -11.99
CA ALA A 43 2.48 0.03 -12.48
C ALA A 43 1.10 -0.61 -12.61
N LEU A 44 0.14 -0.23 -11.76
CA LEU A 44 -1.13 -0.95 -11.61
C LEU A 44 -2.37 -0.12 -11.98
N LEU A 45 -2.31 1.21 -11.84
CA LEU A 45 -3.47 2.08 -12.01
C LEU A 45 -3.50 2.73 -13.39
N HIS A 46 -4.70 2.83 -13.95
CA HIS A 46 -4.99 3.56 -15.17
C HIS A 46 -6.48 3.88 -15.23
N GLU A 47 -6.90 4.64 -16.20
CA GLU A 47 -8.32 4.92 -16.45
C GLU A 47 -9.11 3.61 -16.58
N GLY A 48 -10.24 3.51 -15.89
CA GLY A 48 -11.08 2.32 -15.84
C GLY A 48 -10.75 1.35 -14.70
N THR A 49 -9.70 1.62 -13.91
CA THR A 49 -9.39 0.91 -12.66
C THR A 49 -9.79 1.72 -11.43
N ASN A 50 -9.86 1.06 -10.28
CA ASN A 50 -10.10 1.75 -9.01
C ASN A 50 -9.15 1.28 -7.92
N VAL A 51 -9.08 2.11 -6.89
CA VAL A 51 -8.31 1.90 -5.66
C VAL A 51 -9.21 2.15 -4.45
N VAL A 52 -9.08 1.33 -3.43
CA VAL A 52 -9.84 1.46 -2.17
C VAL A 52 -8.90 1.88 -1.05
N MET A 53 -9.31 2.85 -0.26
CA MET A 53 -8.57 3.37 0.89
C MET A 53 -9.51 3.92 1.96
N ALA A 54 -9.01 4.03 3.18
CA ALA A 54 -9.72 4.72 4.25
C ALA A 54 -9.70 6.25 4.06
N ASN A 55 -10.57 6.96 4.77
CA ASN A 55 -10.56 8.41 4.84
C ASN A 55 -10.95 8.87 6.28
N PRO A 56 -10.11 9.64 6.98
CA PRO A 56 -8.78 10.12 6.55
C PRO A 56 -7.69 9.05 6.65
N THR A 57 -6.75 9.11 5.71
CA THR A 57 -5.51 8.33 5.70
C THR A 57 -4.37 9.13 5.06
N PHE A 58 -3.23 8.52 4.79
CA PHE A 58 -2.11 9.21 4.14
C PHE A 58 -2.49 9.69 2.74
N SER A 59 -2.38 10.99 2.50
CA SER A 59 -2.92 11.66 1.31
C SER A 59 -2.26 11.25 -0.02
N GLN A 60 -1.06 10.69 0.03
CA GLN A 60 -0.32 10.34 -1.19
C GLN A 60 -0.94 9.17 -1.96
N TYR A 61 -1.67 8.28 -1.31
CA TYR A 61 -2.41 7.22 -2.00
C TYR A 61 -3.45 7.79 -2.97
N HIS A 62 -4.24 8.75 -2.49
CA HIS A 62 -5.23 9.47 -3.30
C HIS A 62 -4.56 10.25 -4.44
N HIS A 63 -3.54 11.03 -4.10
CA HIS A 63 -2.83 11.89 -5.04
C HIS A 63 -2.29 11.12 -6.25
N HIS A 64 -1.56 10.04 -6.00
CA HIS A 64 -0.99 9.24 -7.09
C HIS A 64 -2.03 8.44 -7.87
N ALA A 65 -3.12 8.02 -7.25
CA ALA A 65 -4.22 7.36 -7.95
C ALA A 65 -4.91 8.31 -8.94
N VAL A 66 -5.17 9.54 -8.53
CA VAL A 66 -5.76 10.58 -9.41
C VAL A 66 -4.85 10.91 -10.58
N ILE A 67 -3.53 11.02 -10.36
CA ILE A 67 -2.56 11.27 -11.43
C ILE A 67 -2.63 10.18 -12.51
N GLU A 68 -2.80 8.92 -12.12
CA GLU A 68 -2.88 7.79 -13.05
C GLU A 68 -4.29 7.60 -13.65
N GLY A 69 -5.25 8.45 -13.29
CA GLY A 69 -6.62 8.43 -13.84
C GLY A 69 -7.53 7.35 -13.26
N ALA A 70 -7.14 6.72 -12.14
CA ALA A 70 -7.95 5.72 -11.46
C ALA A 70 -9.08 6.35 -10.64
N GLU A 71 -10.21 5.64 -10.50
CA GLU A 71 -11.25 5.99 -9.55
C GLU A 71 -10.77 5.72 -8.12
N VAL A 72 -10.94 6.71 -7.23
CA VAL A 72 -10.60 6.57 -5.81
C VAL A 72 -11.88 6.31 -5.02
N ARG A 73 -11.93 5.19 -4.32
CA ARG A 73 -13.01 4.79 -3.41
C ARG A 73 -12.55 4.94 -1.97
N GLU A 74 -13.01 6.01 -1.34
CA GLU A 74 -12.69 6.33 0.04
C GLU A 74 -13.77 5.81 0.98
N VAL A 75 -13.36 5.14 2.06
CA VAL A 75 -14.25 4.60 3.09
C VAL A 75 -13.95 5.30 4.41
N SER A 76 -14.96 5.93 5.00
CA SER A 76 -14.80 6.61 6.28
C SER A 76 -14.33 5.66 7.36
N LEU A 77 -13.42 6.14 8.22
CA LEU A 77 -13.03 5.42 9.42
C LEU A 77 -14.25 5.21 10.33
N LYS A 78 -14.30 4.05 10.99
CA LYS A 78 -15.26 3.76 12.04
C LYS A 78 -14.54 3.78 13.39
N ASP A 79 -15.00 4.66 14.29
CA ASP A 79 -14.32 4.89 15.57
C ASP A 79 -12.82 5.22 15.43
N GLY A 80 -12.46 5.92 14.36
CA GLY A 80 -11.07 6.29 14.05
C GLY A 80 -10.21 5.16 13.49
N ILE A 81 -10.77 4.00 13.20
CA ILE A 81 -10.08 2.80 12.70
C ILE A 81 -10.60 2.45 11.30
N HIS A 82 -9.77 1.82 10.46
CA HIS A 82 -10.19 1.28 9.17
C HIS A 82 -11.41 0.36 9.32
N ASP A 83 -12.48 0.69 8.61
CA ASP A 83 -13.65 -0.19 8.49
C ASP A 83 -13.42 -1.20 7.37
N LEU A 84 -12.78 -2.32 7.69
CA LEU A 84 -12.39 -3.32 6.71
C LEU A 84 -13.59 -3.96 6.01
N ASP A 85 -14.71 -4.13 6.69
CA ASP A 85 -15.92 -4.69 6.10
C ASP A 85 -16.47 -3.74 5.03
N ALA A 86 -16.62 -2.46 5.35
CA ALA A 86 -17.04 -1.45 4.39
C ALA A 86 -16.03 -1.25 3.26
N MET A 87 -14.73 -1.38 3.51
CA MET A 87 -13.70 -1.35 2.47
C MET A 87 -13.84 -2.55 1.52
N LEU A 88 -14.11 -3.73 2.04
CA LEU A 88 -14.31 -4.94 1.23
C LEU A 88 -15.53 -4.80 0.29
N GLU A 89 -16.61 -4.16 0.75
CA GLU A 89 -17.79 -3.88 -0.08
C GLU A 89 -17.50 -2.97 -1.28
N GLN A 90 -16.44 -2.16 -1.22
CA GLN A 90 -16.01 -1.30 -2.32
C GLN A 90 -15.09 -1.99 -3.32
N VAL A 91 -14.62 -3.19 -3.03
CA VAL A 91 -13.73 -3.95 -3.92
C VAL A 91 -14.54 -4.67 -4.99
N ASP A 92 -14.15 -4.49 -6.25
CA ASP A 92 -14.73 -5.18 -7.40
C ASP A 92 -13.63 -5.69 -8.36
N GLU A 93 -14.03 -6.19 -9.52
CA GLU A 93 -13.11 -6.74 -10.52
C GLU A 93 -12.15 -5.70 -11.13
N LYS A 94 -12.46 -4.42 -11.01
CA LYS A 94 -11.63 -3.29 -11.47
C LYS A 94 -10.70 -2.76 -10.39
N THR A 95 -10.84 -3.21 -9.16
CA THR A 95 -9.97 -2.81 -8.05
C THR A 95 -8.58 -3.40 -8.25
N LYS A 96 -7.55 -2.56 -8.29
CA LYS A 96 -6.15 -2.96 -8.44
C LYS A 96 -5.36 -2.86 -7.15
N ILE A 97 -5.69 -1.90 -6.30
CA ILE A 97 -4.97 -1.65 -5.05
C ILE A 97 -5.98 -1.41 -3.93
N VAL A 98 -5.68 -1.98 -2.76
CA VAL A 98 -6.30 -1.63 -1.48
C VAL A 98 -5.19 -1.20 -0.53
N TRP A 99 -5.25 0.06 -0.08
CA TRP A 99 -4.29 0.62 0.87
C TRP A 99 -4.77 0.44 2.30
N ILE A 100 -3.91 -0.15 3.14
CA ILE A 100 -4.11 -0.27 4.59
C ILE A 100 -2.93 0.42 5.28
N CYS A 101 -3.16 1.62 5.80
CA CYS A 101 -2.17 2.38 6.58
C CYS A 101 -2.27 1.93 8.05
N ASN A 102 -1.30 1.16 8.53
CA ASN A 102 -1.40 0.50 9.83
C ASN A 102 -0.06 0.48 10.59
N PRO A 103 0.17 1.35 11.57
CA PRO A 103 -0.76 2.36 12.12
C PRO A 103 -1.18 3.44 11.13
N ASN A 104 -2.43 3.94 11.25
CA ASN A 104 -2.94 4.94 10.34
C ASN A 104 -2.33 6.33 10.59
N ASN A 105 -2.01 7.03 9.54
CA ASN A 105 -1.70 8.46 9.53
C ASN A 105 -2.93 9.20 8.96
N PRO A 106 -3.60 10.14 9.68
CA PRO A 106 -3.09 10.87 10.86
C PRO A 106 -3.59 10.38 12.23
N THR A 107 -4.40 9.33 12.32
CA THR A 107 -5.10 8.97 13.56
C THR A 107 -4.25 8.20 14.57
N GLY A 108 -3.18 7.53 14.12
CA GLY A 108 -2.33 6.69 14.96
C GLY A 108 -2.99 5.38 15.41
N THR A 109 -4.19 5.10 14.92
CA THR A 109 -4.94 3.87 15.23
C THR A 109 -4.44 2.70 14.39
N TYR A 110 -4.67 1.50 14.86
CA TYR A 110 -4.30 0.28 14.14
C TYR A 110 -5.45 -0.72 14.06
N VAL A 111 -5.37 -1.59 13.07
CA VAL A 111 -6.32 -2.66 12.83
C VAL A 111 -5.93 -3.89 13.64
N GLU A 112 -6.92 -4.55 14.25
CA GLU A 112 -6.71 -5.81 14.94
C GLU A 112 -6.24 -6.90 13.95
N LYS A 113 -5.20 -7.64 14.35
CA LYS A 113 -4.56 -8.65 13.49
C LYS A 113 -5.54 -9.68 12.93
N GLN A 114 -6.46 -10.19 13.78
CA GLN A 114 -7.42 -11.22 13.33
C GLN A 114 -8.38 -10.70 12.26
N LYS A 115 -8.84 -9.46 12.41
CA LYS A 115 -9.70 -8.81 11.42
C LYS A 115 -8.96 -8.59 10.10
N LEU A 116 -7.70 -8.18 10.19
CA LEU A 116 -6.86 -8.00 9.02
C LEU A 116 -6.64 -9.31 8.25
N LEU A 117 -6.36 -10.41 8.94
CA LEU A 117 -6.19 -11.72 8.32
C LEU A 117 -7.47 -12.17 7.60
N SER A 118 -8.62 -12.03 8.23
CA SER A 118 -9.93 -12.35 7.61
C SER A 118 -10.20 -11.49 6.38
N PHE A 119 -9.86 -10.22 6.44
CA PHE A 119 -9.96 -9.30 5.30
C PHE A 119 -9.08 -9.76 4.13
N LEU A 120 -7.81 -10.08 4.40
CA LEU A 120 -6.86 -10.54 3.38
C LEU A 120 -7.32 -11.83 2.67
N GLU A 121 -7.97 -12.74 3.41
CA GLU A 121 -8.55 -13.97 2.84
C GLU A 121 -9.74 -13.68 1.94
N SER A 122 -10.46 -12.58 2.18
CA SER A 122 -11.69 -12.21 1.47
C SER A 122 -11.45 -11.33 0.24
N VAL A 123 -10.32 -10.62 0.16
CA VAL A 123 -10.00 -9.76 -0.98
C VAL A 123 -9.70 -10.61 -2.21
N PRO A 124 -10.31 -10.30 -3.38
CA PRO A 124 -10.01 -11.01 -4.63
C PRO A 124 -8.52 -10.95 -4.99
N LYS A 125 -7.98 -12.04 -5.52
CA LYS A 125 -6.57 -12.13 -5.94
C LYS A 125 -6.18 -11.17 -7.07
N SER A 126 -7.16 -10.55 -7.72
CA SER A 126 -6.95 -9.51 -8.73
C SER A 126 -6.57 -8.16 -8.15
N ALA A 127 -6.78 -7.94 -6.85
CA ALA A 127 -6.40 -6.72 -6.14
C ALA A 127 -5.16 -6.96 -5.26
N LEU A 128 -4.21 -6.03 -5.32
CA LEU A 128 -3.04 -6.01 -4.44
C LEU A 128 -3.40 -5.27 -3.16
N VAL A 129 -3.29 -5.94 -2.01
CA VAL A 129 -3.39 -5.28 -0.70
C VAL A 129 -2.01 -4.83 -0.27
N ILE A 130 -1.87 -3.55 0.03
CA ILE A 130 -0.61 -2.96 0.48
C ILE A 130 -0.77 -2.50 1.92
N MET A 131 0.08 -3.06 2.77
CA MET A 131 0.21 -2.67 4.17
C MET A 131 1.29 -1.60 4.27
N ASP A 132 0.89 -0.38 4.61
CA ASP A 132 1.84 0.69 4.91
C ASP A 132 2.13 0.69 6.41
N GLU A 133 3.35 0.31 6.76
CA GLU A 133 3.82 0.15 8.13
C GLU A 133 4.86 1.21 8.51
N ALA A 134 4.80 2.40 7.89
CA ALA A 134 5.79 3.46 8.13
C ALA A 134 5.89 3.87 9.60
N TYR A 135 4.85 3.65 10.40
CA TYR A 135 4.80 3.96 11.83
C TYR A 135 4.71 2.73 12.75
N TYR A 136 5.08 1.55 12.23
CA TYR A 136 5.10 0.30 13.01
C TYR A 136 6.20 0.27 14.08
#